data_58a272f02976366e2273d351e72325af
#
_entry.id   58a272f02976366e2273d351e72325af
#
_cell.length_a   1.000
_cell.length_b   1.000
_cell.length_c   1.000
_cell.angle_alpha   90.00
_cell.angle_beta   90.00
_cell.angle_gamma   90.00
#
_symmetry.space_group_name_H-M   'P 1'
#
loop_
_entity.id
_entity.type
_entity.pdbx_description
1 polymer ?
#
loop_
_entity_poly.entity_id
_entity_poly.type
_entity_poly.pdbx_seq_one_letter_code
_entity_poly.pdbx_strand_id
1 'polypeptide(L)'
;MSGQDVLAQPTRARLFKLLAELKRPAATDELAERLTLHPNGVRVHLARLEAAGLVVRGRRRLPRGRPQDEWTVAPDARPSGEPPRAYHDLARWLARATPPSRARLRDVEAAGRQIGRETAPAPGTPVGAALEITMAALGFQPVVNARPGAVACTLRNCPYRDAVKENQELVCTLHRGMTRGVLDVVAQPAKLREFVPRDPDRAGCLIDVATEDADAR
;
A
#
# COMPACT_ATOMS: atom_id res chain seq x y z
N MET A 1 -10.06 -7.38 5.41
CA MET A 1 -10.94 -7.72 4.25
C MET A 1 -10.43 -6.93 3.07
N SER A 2 -10.06 -7.59 1.97
CA SER A 2 -9.60 -6.90 0.75
C SER A 2 -10.78 -6.17 0.07
N GLY A 3 -10.48 -5.12 -0.72
CA GLY A 3 -11.52 -4.43 -1.49
C GLY A 3 -12.28 -5.37 -2.44
N GLN A 4 -11.63 -6.43 -2.94
CA GLN A 4 -12.25 -7.46 -3.77
C GLN A 4 -13.30 -8.27 -3.00
N ASP A 5 -13.05 -8.66 -1.73
CA ASP A 5 -14.02 -9.38 -0.90
C ASP A 5 -15.26 -8.53 -0.62
N VAL A 6 -15.08 -7.22 -0.48
CA VAL A 6 -16.19 -6.29 -0.26
C VAL A 6 -17.07 -6.18 -1.50
N LEU A 7 -16.49 -6.12 -2.70
CA LEU A 7 -17.22 -6.00 -3.96
C LEU A 7 -17.79 -7.34 -4.48
N ALA A 8 -17.44 -8.46 -3.89
CA ALA A 8 -18.05 -9.77 -4.22
C ALA A 8 -19.56 -9.82 -3.94
N GLN A 9 -20.07 -8.95 -3.04
CA GLN A 9 -21.50 -8.87 -2.79
C GLN A 9 -22.19 -7.97 -3.85
N PRO A 10 -23.21 -8.49 -4.58
CA PRO A 10 -23.77 -7.81 -5.77
C PRO A 10 -24.29 -6.39 -5.53
N THR A 11 -24.96 -6.14 -4.38
CA THR A 11 -25.48 -4.81 -4.06
C THR A 11 -24.38 -3.79 -3.85
N ARG A 12 -23.27 -4.19 -3.19
CA ARG A 12 -22.12 -3.29 -3.02
C ARG A 12 -21.43 -2.99 -4.34
N ALA A 13 -21.26 -3.99 -5.20
CA ALA A 13 -20.73 -3.78 -6.55
C ALA A 13 -21.60 -2.82 -7.38
N ARG A 14 -22.92 -2.97 -7.33
CA ARG A 14 -23.87 -2.06 -8.03
C ARG A 14 -23.81 -0.63 -7.49
N LEU A 15 -23.74 -0.46 -6.16
CA LEU A 15 -23.60 0.86 -5.52
C LEU A 15 -22.29 1.53 -5.91
N PHE A 16 -21.17 0.80 -5.86
CA PHE A 16 -19.88 1.32 -6.23
C PHE A 16 -19.82 1.72 -7.71
N LYS A 17 -20.35 0.87 -8.60
CA LYS A 17 -20.47 1.15 -10.04
C LYS A 17 -21.29 2.41 -10.30
N LEU A 18 -22.46 2.53 -9.65
CA LEU A 18 -23.33 3.71 -9.81
C LEU A 18 -22.61 5.00 -9.39
N LEU A 19 -21.90 5.00 -8.25
CA LEU A 19 -21.11 6.14 -7.81
C LEU A 19 -20.00 6.50 -8.80
N ALA A 20 -19.33 5.49 -9.37
CA ALA A 20 -18.28 5.70 -10.38
C ALA A 20 -18.83 6.29 -11.69
N GLU A 21 -20.04 5.91 -12.09
CA GLU A 21 -20.73 6.44 -13.27
C GLU A 21 -21.21 7.87 -13.05
N LEU A 22 -21.70 8.21 -11.86
CA LEU A 22 -22.19 9.56 -11.53
C LEU A 22 -21.08 10.61 -11.54
N LYS A 23 -19.85 10.26 -11.20
CA LYS A 23 -18.68 11.16 -11.14
C LYS A 23 -18.91 12.43 -10.30
N ARG A 24 -19.83 12.39 -9.35
CA ARG A 24 -20.16 13.47 -8.41
C ARG A 24 -20.65 12.90 -7.08
N PRO A 25 -20.67 13.70 -5.99
CA PRO A 25 -21.30 13.28 -4.75
C PRO A 25 -22.79 12.95 -4.97
N ALA A 26 -23.25 11.86 -4.36
CA ALA A 26 -24.64 11.46 -4.40
C ALA A 26 -25.16 11.13 -2.99
N ALA A 27 -26.39 11.58 -2.70
CA ALA A 27 -27.04 11.32 -1.42
C ALA A 27 -27.48 9.86 -1.28
N THR A 28 -27.57 9.35 -0.06
CA THR A 28 -28.03 7.97 0.20
C THR A 28 -29.39 7.70 -0.41
N ASP A 29 -30.31 8.67 -0.33
CA ASP A 29 -31.69 8.51 -0.82
C ASP A 29 -31.72 8.48 -2.36
N GLU A 30 -30.91 9.29 -3.04
CA GLU A 30 -30.71 9.22 -4.50
C GLU A 30 -30.20 7.85 -4.96
N LEU A 31 -29.18 7.31 -4.25
CA LEU A 31 -28.63 6.01 -4.56
C LEU A 31 -29.65 4.87 -4.32
N ALA A 32 -30.44 4.99 -3.28
CA ALA A 32 -31.49 4.05 -2.94
C ALA A 32 -32.57 4.02 -4.02
N GLU A 33 -33.05 5.20 -4.46
CA GLU A 33 -34.03 5.35 -5.51
C GLU A 33 -33.53 4.73 -6.84
N ARG A 34 -32.33 5.10 -7.28
CA ARG A 34 -31.75 4.61 -8.54
C ARG A 34 -31.54 3.09 -8.59
N LEU A 35 -31.30 2.48 -7.45
CA LEU A 35 -31.09 1.02 -7.36
C LEU A 35 -32.35 0.27 -6.92
N THR A 36 -33.46 0.97 -6.67
CA THR A 36 -34.73 0.41 -6.17
C THR A 36 -34.49 -0.35 -4.84
N LEU A 37 -33.78 0.27 -3.91
CA LEU A 37 -33.41 -0.27 -2.61
C LEU A 37 -33.92 0.61 -1.48
N HIS A 38 -34.11 0.01 -0.28
CA HIS A 38 -34.46 0.79 0.90
C HIS A 38 -33.24 1.59 1.41
N PRO A 39 -33.34 2.90 1.76
CA PRO A 39 -32.23 3.73 2.19
C PRO A 39 -31.41 3.15 3.36
N ASN A 40 -32.07 2.49 4.33
CA ASN A 40 -31.34 1.86 5.46
C ASN A 40 -30.41 0.74 5.00
N GLY A 41 -30.84 -0.09 4.04
CA GLY A 41 -29.98 -1.13 3.45
C GLY A 41 -28.79 -0.52 2.72
N VAL A 42 -29.03 0.57 1.96
CA VAL A 42 -27.97 1.30 1.25
C VAL A 42 -26.94 1.87 2.22
N ARG A 43 -27.36 2.46 3.37
CA ARG A 43 -26.43 2.95 4.41
C ARG A 43 -25.49 1.86 4.92
N VAL A 44 -25.99 0.66 5.17
CA VAL A 44 -25.18 -0.48 5.63
C VAL A 44 -24.12 -0.86 4.58
N HIS A 45 -24.50 -0.87 3.31
CA HIS A 45 -23.56 -1.19 2.23
C HIS A 45 -22.53 -0.09 2.03
N LEU A 46 -22.93 1.18 2.08
CA LEU A 46 -22.03 2.33 1.98
C LEU A 46 -21.04 2.38 3.14
N ALA A 47 -21.45 2.11 4.37
CA ALA A 47 -20.54 2.03 5.51
C ALA A 47 -19.48 0.92 5.35
N ARG A 48 -19.82 -0.21 4.75
CA ARG A 48 -18.85 -1.28 4.44
C ARG A 48 -17.90 -0.91 3.31
N LEU A 49 -18.37 -0.17 2.30
CA LEU A 49 -17.51 0.36 1.24
C LEU A 49 -16.56 1.44 1.78
N GLU A 50 -17.04 2.31 2.70
CA GLU A 50 -16.24 3.32 3.39
C GLU A 50 -15.14 2.66 4.25
N ALA A 51 -15.50 1.66 5.05
CA ALA A 51 -14.55 0.89 5.86
C ALA A 51 -13.47 0.16 5.04
N ALA A 52 -13.77 -0.15 3.78
CA ALA A 52 -12.83 -0.74 2.82
C ALA A 52 -12.04 0.32 2.01
N GLY A 53 -12.23 1.62 2.28
CA GLY A 53 -11.55 2.70 1.56
C GLY A 53 -11.99 2.89 0.10
N LEU A 54 -13.14 2.32 -0.30
CA LEU A 54 -13.63 2.38 -1.69
C LEU A 54 -14.48 3.62 -1.95
N VAL A 55 -15.15 4.15 -0.92
CA VAL A 55 -15.93 5.39 -0.99
C VAL A 55 -15.58 6.30 0.18
N VAL A 56 -15.82 7.58 0.00
CA VAL A 56 -15.69 8.59 1.07
C VAL A 56 -17.02 9.26 1.31
N ARG A 57 -17.30 9.54 2.58
CA ARG A 57 -18.48 10.23 3.02
C ARG A 57 -18.19 11.73 3.20
N GLY A 58 -18.96 12.56 2.48
CA GLY A 58 -19.07 13.98 2.67
C GLY A 58 -20.34 14.37 3.41
N ARG A 59 -20.47 15.62 3.79
CA ARG A 59 -21.69 16.20 4.36
C ARG A 59 -22.07 17.45 3.58
N ARG A 60 -23.30 17.46 3.04
CA ARG A 60 -23.90 18.65 2.41
C ARG A 60 -24.81 19.36 3.42
N ARG A 61 -24.56 20.64 3.67
CA ARG A 61 -25.50 21.51 4.39
C ARG A 61 -26.68 21.83 3.50
N LEU A 62 -27.87 21.56 3.99
CA LEU A 62 -29.11 21.95 3.33
C LEU A 62 -29.56 23.33 3.84
N PRO A 63 -30.25 24.15 3.02
CA PRO A 63 -30.78 25.45 3.45
C PRO A 63 -31.75 25.34 4.65
N ARG A 64 -32.44 24.21 4.77
CA ARG A 64 -33.31 23.85 5.89
C ARG A 64 -33.18 22.37 6.18
N GLY A 65 -33.13 21.99 7.47
CA GLY A 65 -33.08 20.60 7.91
C GLY A 65 -31.68 20.14 8.34
N ARG A 66 -31.58 18.83 8.64
CA ARG A 66 -30.34 18.19 9.08
C ARG A 66 -29.37 18.05 7.90
N PRO A 67 -28.05 18.22 8.10
CA PRO A 67 -27.06 17.95 7.09
C PRO A 67 -27.23 16.53 6.51
N GLN A 68 -27.11 16.40 5.19
CA GLN A 68 -27.26 15.15 4.46
C GLN A 68 -25.91 14.54 4.16
N ASP A 69 -25.76 13.23 4.37
CA ASP A 69 -24.56 12.50 3.97
C ASP A 69 -24.57 12.31 2.45
N GLU A 70 -23.44 12.64 1.82
CA GLU A 70 -23.15 12.39 0.40
C GLU A 70 -21.96 11.47 0.25
N TRP A 71 -21.95 10.70 -0.81
CA TRP A 71 -20.97 9.67 -1.06
C TRP A 71 -20.32 9.86 -2.42
N THR A 72 -19.00 9.68 -2.46
CA THR A 72 -18.22 9.62 -3.71
C THR A 72 -17.32 8.41 -3.70
N VAL A 73 -16.89 7.97 -4.88
CA VAL A 73 -15.78 7.02 -4.98
C VAL A 73 -14.53 7.67 -4.38
N ALA A 74 -13.78 6.93 -3.58
CA ALA A 74 -12.53 7.44 -3.03
C ALA A 74 -11.56 7.79 -4.18
N PRO A 75 -10.75 8.87 -4.06
CA PRO A 75 -9.90 9.35 -5.15
C PRO A 75 -9.00 8.27 -5.75
N ASP A 76 -8.53 7.34 -4.91
CA ASP A 76 -7.62 6.26 -5.29
C ASP A 76 -8.32 4.92 -5.56
N ALA A 77 -9.65 4.88 -5.46
CA ALA A 77 -10.42 3.66 -5.69
C ALA A 77 -10.91 3.54 -7.14
N ARG A 78 -11.00 2.29 -7.59
CA ARG A 78 -11.58 1.93 -8.89
C ARG A 78 -12.79 1.03 -8.73
N PRO A 79 -13.60 0.85 -9.80
CA PRO A 79 -14.66 -0.16 -9.82
C PRO A 79 -14.21 -1.57 -9.44
N SER A 80 -12.96 -1.92 -9.75
CA SER A 80 -12.31 -3.19 -9.34
C SER A 80 -11.68 -3.15 -7.95
N GLY A 81 -11.67 -2.00 -7.26
CA GLY A 81 -10.94 -1.80 -6.00
C GLY A 81 -9.42 -1.68 -6.16
N GLU A 82 -8.91 -1.64 -7.38
CA GLU A 82 -7.48 -1.46 -7.68
C GLU A 82 -7.11 0.02 -7.77
N PRO A 83 -5.88 0.42 -7.41
CA PRO A 83 -5.42 1.80 -7.59
C PRO A 83 -5.44 2.21 -9.08
N PRO A 84 -5.58 3.50 -9.40
CA PRO A 84 -5.63 3.98 -10.77
C PRO A 84 -4.44 3.50 -11.62
N ARG A 85 -4.70 2.92 -12.82
CA ARG A 85 -3.63 2.52 -13.74
C ARG A 85 -2.66 3.66 -14.04
N ALA A 86 -3.15 4.90 -14.01
CA ALA A 86 -2.34 6.08 -14.23
C ALA A 86 -1.11 6.17 -13.31
N TYR A 87 -1.24 5.87 -12.01
CA TYR A 87 -0.09 5.82 -11.10
C TYR A 87 0.84 4.64 -11.39
N HIS A 88 0.26 3.51 -11.73
CA HIS A 88 1.00 2.33 -12.12
C HIS A 88 1.79 2.57 -13.43
N ASP A 89 1.12 3.13 -14.44
CA ASP A 89 1.74 3.48 -15.71
C ASP A 89 2.80 4.56 -15.53
N LEU A 90 2.55 5.59 -14.70
CA LEU A 90 3.54 6.62 -14.38
C LEU A 90 4.79 6.02 -13.74
N ALA A 91 4.64 5.11 -12.78
CA ALA A 91 5.79 4.44 -12.15
C ALA A 91 6.62 3.66 -13.16
N ARG A 92 5.97 2.93 -14.09
CA ARG A 92 6.64 2.23 -15.19
C ARG A 92 7.38 3.18 -16.12
N TRP A 93 6.73 4.25 -16.54
CA TRP A 93 7.33 5.24 -17.45
C TRP A 93 8.51 5.95 -16.82
N LEU A 94 8.42 6.32 -15.53
CA LEU A 94 9.53 6.90 -14.78
C LEU A 94 10.70 5.90 -14.66
N ALA A 95 10.42 4.64 -14.36
CA ALA A 95 11.45 3.61 -14.30
C ALA A 95 12.16 3.44 -15.67
N ARG A 96 11.39 3.41 -16.77
CA ARG A 96 11.93 3.33 -18.14
C ARG A 96 12.71 4.58 -18.51
N ALA A 97 12.22 5.76 -18.19
CA ALA A 97 12.84 7.05 -18.54
C ALA A 97 14.12 7.35 -17.73
N THR A 98 14.43 6.55 -16.70
CA THR A 98 15.54 6.77 -15.78
C THR A 98 16.63 5.73 -15.98
N PRO A 99 17.55 5.87 -16.95
CA PRO A 99 18.63 4.91 -17.14
C PRO A 99 19.56 4.86 -15.92
N PRO A 100 19.99 3.67 -15.48
CA PRO A 100 20.84 3.52 -14.31
C PRO A 100 22.25 4.08 -14.59
N SER A 101 22.83 4.76 -13.59
CA SER A 101 24.22 5.12 -13.52
C SER A 101 24.67 5.05 -12.06
N ARG A 102 25.96 4.88 -11.80
CA ARG A 102 26.47 4.78 -10.42
C ARG A 102 26.08 5.99 -9.54
N ALA A 103 26.12 7.19 -10.10
CA ALA A 103 25.70 8.40 -9.38
C ALA A 103 24.21 8.36 -9.06
N ARG A 104 23.38 8.12 -10.09
CA ARG A 104 21.92 8.06 -9.93
C ARG A 104 21.47 6.95 -8.98
N LEU A 105 22.09 5.78 -9.02
CA LEU A 105 21.75 4.70 -8.09
C LEU A 105 22.08 5.06 -6.63
N ARG A 106 23.17 5.82 -6.39
CA ARG A 106 23.44 6.34 -5.04
C ARG A 106 22.36 7.33 -4.58
N ASP A 107 21.94 8.23 -5.46
CA ASP A 107 20.89 9.21 -5.15
C ASP A 107 19.55 8.52 -4.91
N VAL A 108 19.21 7.51 -5.70
CA VAL A 108 18.01 6.67 -5.54
C VAL A 108 18.03 5.89 -4.23
N GLU A 109 19.19 5.33 -3.86
CA GLU A 109 19.33 4.63 -2.59
C GLU A 109 19.22 5.59 -1.40
N ALA A 110 19.79 6.79 -1.50
CA ALA A 110 19.67 7.81 -0.47
C ALA A 110 18.22 8.29 -0.32
N ALA A 111 17.50 8.51 -1.42
CA ALA A 111 16.07 8.83 -1.41
C ALA A 111 15.25 7.70 -0.79
N GLY A 112 15.52 6.45 -1.16
CA GLY A 112 14.91 5.28 -0.54
C GLY A 112 15.14 5.24 0.96
N ARG A 113 16.37 5.51 1.42
CA ARG A 113 16.71 5.54 2.83
C ARG A 113 15.94 6.61 3.60
N GLN A 114 15.76 7.78 3.02
CA GLN A 114 14.92 8.83 3.60
C GLN A 114 13.47 8.37 3.72
N ILE A 115 12.87 7.83 2.65
CA ILE A 115 11.51 7.28 2.65
C ILE A 115 11.36 6.18 3.72
N GLY A 116 12.35 5.29 3.84
CA GLY A 116 12.36 4.24 4.84
C GLY A 116 12.33 4.77 6.28
N ARG A 117 13.05 5.86 6.57
CA ARG A 117 12.99 6.54 7.87
C ARG A 117 11.61 7.13 8.17
N GLU A 118 10.99 7.73 7.16
CA GLU A 118 9.66 8.38 7.28
C GLU A 118 8.54 7.36 7.48
N THR A 119 8.70 6.15 6.93
CA THR A 119 7.70 5.07 7.00
C THR A 119 7.98 4.03 8.08
N ALA A 120 9.09 4.16 8.78
CA ALA A 120 9.47 3.22 9.84
C ALA A 120 8.49 3.25 11.01
N PRO A 121 8.22 2.10 11.65
CA PRO A 121 7.52 2.07 12.92
C PRO A 121 8.35 2.74 14.03
N ALA A 122 7.77 2.84 15.23
CA ALA A 122 8.40 3.52 16.35
C ALA A 122 9.79 2.99 16.67
N PRO A 123 10.73 3.86 17.12
CA PRO A 123 12.03 3.42 17.62
C PRO A 123 11.89 2.34 18.71
N GLY A 124 12.81 1.37 18.71
CA GLY A 124 12.77 0.22 19.62
C GLY A 124 11.88 -0.94 19.17
N THR A 125 11.18 -0.80 18.06
CA THR A 125 10.45 -1.93 17.46
C THR A 125 11.46 -3.02 17.05
N PRO A 126 11.24 -4.31 17.42
CA PRO A 126 12.11 -5.40 17.00
C PRO A 126 12.26 -5.46 15.48
N VAL A 127 13.46 -5.72 14.96
CA VAL A 127 13.78 -5.70 13.52
C VAL A 127 12.81 -6.55 12.70
N GLY A 128 12.50 -7.76 13.17
CA GLY A 128 11.58 -8.66 12.47
C GLY A 128 10.18 -8.07 12.33
N ALA A 129 9.64 -7.51 13.43
CA ALA A 129 8.33 -6.87 13.45
C ALA A 129 8.31 -5.60 12.57
N ALA A 130 9.38 -4.81 12.60
CA ALA A 130 9.51 -3.61 11.79
C ALA A 130 9.50 -3.93 10.28
N LEU A 131 10.26 -4.94 9.87
CA LEU A 131 10.24 -5.41 8.48
C LEU A 131 8.87 -5.95 8.09
N GLU A 132 8.24 -6.74 8.97
CA GLU A 132 6.90 -7.29 8.70
C GLU A 132 5.86 -6.17 8.52
N ILE A 133 5.78 -5.23 9.45
CA ILE A 133 4.83 -4.11 9.41
C ILE A 133 5.05 -3.27 8.14
N THR A 134 6.30 -2.84 7.89
CA THR A 134 6.60 -1.94 6.77
C THR A 134 6.39 -2.63 5.42
N MET A 135 6.88 -3.86 5.26
CA MET A 135 6.75 -4.58 3.99
C MET A 135 5.30 -4.99 3.73
N ALA A 136 4.53 -5.37 4.77
CA ALA A 136 3.11 -5.68 4.62
C ALA A 136 2.30 -4.44 4.21
N ALA A 137 2.57 -3.28 4.82
CA ALA A 137 1.92 -2.01 4.46
C ALA A 137 2.16 -1.62 2.98
N LEU A 138 3.32 -2.00 2.43
CA LEU A 138 3.68 -1.79 1.03
C LEU A 138 3.16 -2.88 0.09
N GLY A 139 2.54 -3.95 0.61
CA GLY A 139 1.96 -5.04 -0.20
C GLY A 139 2.91 -6.18 -0.57
N PHE A 140 4.06 -6.32 0.08
CA PHE A 140 5.08 -7.34 -0.26
C PHE A 140 4.81 -8.75 0.27
N GLN A 141 3.87 -8.96 1.17
CA GLN A 141 3.61 -10.25 1.84
C GLN A 141 4.88 -10.86 2.49
N PRO A 142 5.43 -10.21 3.53
CA PRO A 142 6.66 -10.66 4.18
C PRO A 142 6.47 -11.96 4.96
N VAL A 143 7.49 -12.80 4.97
CA VAL A 143 7.64 -13.94 5.89
C VAL A 143 8.96 -13.75 6.63
N VAL A 144 8.86 -13.50 7.92
CA VAL A 144 10.00 -13.19 8.79
C VAL A 144 10.43 -14.43 9.56
N ASN A 145 11.73 -14.72 9.57
CA ASN A 145 12.38 -15.74 10.36
C ASN A 145 13.48 -15.07 11.20
N ALA A 146 13.23 -14.94 12.49
CA ALA A 146 14.22 -14.44 13.45
C ALA A 146 15.07 -15.61 13.98
N ARG A 147 16.38 -15.37 14.10
CA ARG A 147 17.37 -16.28 14.70
C ARG A 147 18.30 -15.46 15.61
N PRO A 148 19.02 -16.07 16.55
CA PRO A 148 20.06 -15.36 17.29
C PRO A 148 21.04 -14.66 16.34
N GLY A 149 21.22 -13.35 16.51
CA GLY A 149 22.11 -12.52 15.70
C GLY A 149 21.67 -12.24 14.24
N ALA A 150 20.47 -12.68 13.81
CA ALA A 150 20.03 -12.46 12.43
C ALA A 150 18.50 -12.47 12.27
N VAL A 151 18.02 -11.68 11.31
CA VAL A 151 16.62 -11.70 10.86
C VAL A 151 16.59 -11.84 9.34
N ALA A 152 15.95 -12.88 8.85
CA ALA A 152 15.68 -13.08 7.42
C ALA A 152 14.21 -12.79 7.12
N CYS A 153 13.96 -11.94 6.13
CA CYS A 153 12.63 -11.64 5.63
C CYS A 153 12.53 -12.01 4.15
N THR A 154 11.62 -12.93 3.84
CA THR A 154 11.34 -13.34 2.47
C THR A 154 10.05 -12.67 1.99
N LEU A 155 10.09 -12.01 0.86
CA LEU A 155 8.97 -11.28 0.28
C LEU A 155 8.25 -12.15 -0.77
N ARG A 156 7.01 -12.58 -0.49
CA ARG A 156 6.23 -13.49 -1.36
C ARG A 156 5.45 -12.79 -2.46
N ASN A 157 5.46 -11.48 -2.49
CA ASN A 157 4.85 -10.66 -3.53
C ASN A 157 5.75 -9.48 -3.86
N CYS A 158 5.74 -9.04 -5.12
CA CYS A 158 6.36 -7.80 -5.56
C CYS A 158 5.28 -6.82 -6.03
N PRO A 159 4.87 -5.82 -5.22
CA PRO A 159 3.88 -4.84 -5.64
C PRO A 159 4.39 -3.92 -6.76
N TYR A 160 5.70 -3.82 -6.92
CA TYR A 160 6.37 -2.98 -7.94
C TYR A 160 6.74 -3.73 -9.21
N ARG A 161 6.19 -4.96 -9.43
CA ARG A 161 6.61 -5.89 -10.49
C ARG A 161 6.74 -5.26 -11.88
N ASP A 162 5.80 -4.41 -12.27
CA ASP A 162 5.80 -3.85 -13.61
C ASP A 162 6.85 -2.74 -13.77
N ALA A 163 7.09 -1.93 -12.74
CA ALA A 163 8.21 -0.99 -12.72
C ALA A 163 9.56 -1.72 -12.64
N VAL A 164 9.63 -2.85 -11.91
CA VAL A 164 10.82 -3.71 -11.84
C VAL A 164 11.14 -4.32 -13.22
N LYS A 165 10.15 -4.75 -13.99
CA LYS A 165 10.35 -5.24 -15.37
C LYS A 165 10.92 -4.18 -16.31
N GLU A 166 10.60 -2.91 -16.09
CA GLU A 166 11.16 -1.80 -16.86
C GLU A 166 12.60 -1.46 -16.41
N ASN A 167 12.88 -1.48 -15.10
CA ASN A 167 14.20 -1.15 -14.55
C ASN A 167 14.41 -1.74 -13.17
N GLN A 168 14.81 -3.01 -13.12
CA GLN A 168 15.03 -3.73 -11.87
C GLN A 168 16.10 -3.06 -11.01
N GLU A 169 17.22 -2.66 -11.59
CA GLU A 169 18.34 -2.07 -10.84
C GLU A 169 17.92 -0.81 -10.10
N LEU A 170 17.18 0.08 -10.76
CA LEU A 170 16.68 1.33 -10.17
C LEU A 170 15.69 1.06 -9.03
N VAL A 171 14.65 0.26 -9.32
CA VAL A 171 13.54 0.03 -8.38
C VAL A 171 13.99 -0.78 -7.18
N CYS A 172 14.84 -1.81 -7.38
CA CYS A 172 15.36 -2.60 -6.28
C CYS A 172 16.40 -1.82 -5.45
N THR A 173 17.14 -0.87 -6.04
CA THR A 173 18.01 0.04 -5.30
C THR A 173 17.23 0.98 -4.39
N LEU A 174 16.11 1.53 -4.86
CA LEU A 174 15.18 2.32 -4.04
C LEU A 174 14.70 1.48 -2.83
N HIS A 175 14.23 0.27 -3.09
CA HIS A 175 13.70 -0.62 -2.06
C HIS A 175 14.79 -1.02 -1.05
N ARG A 176 16.01 -1.31 -1.50
CA ARG A 176 17.15 -1.54 -0.61
C ARG A 176 17.43 -0.34 0.28
N GLY A 177 17.38 0.88 -0.27
CA GLY A 177 17.46 2.11 0.48
C GLY A 177 16.38 2.21 1.55
N MET A 178 15.12 1.96 1.19
CA MET A 178 13.98 1.98 2.14
C MET A 178 14.21 0.99 3.29
N THR A 179 14.65 -0.23 2.99
CA THR A 179 15.00 -1.22 4.02
C THR A 179 16.05 -0.68 5.00
N ARG A 180 17.12 -0.07 4.49
CA ARG A 180 18.16 0.57 5.34
C ARG A 180 17.59 1.71 6.18
N GLY A 181 16.70 2.53 5.61
CA GLY A 181 16.05 3.63 6.34
C GLY A 181 15.19 3.15 7.50
N VAL A 182 14.45 2.06 7.33
CA VAL A 182 13.70 1.42 8.42
C VAL A 182 14.64 0.97 9.53
N LEU A 183 15.75 0.29 9.17
CA LEU A 183 16.74 -0.18 10.15
C LEU A 183 17.43 0.96 10.90
N ASP A 184 17.61 2.13 10.27
CA ASP A 184 18.19 3.31 10.95
C ASP A 184 17.33 3.81 12.11
N VAL A 185 16.03 3.57 12.08
CA VAL A 185 15.08 4.10 13.08
C VAL A 185 14.77 3.10 14.19
N VAL A 186 14.55 1.84 13.82
CA VAL A 186 13.88 0.90 14.73
C VAL A 186 14.79 0.19 15.70
N ALA A 187 15.99 -0.18 15.31
CA ALA A 187 16.90 -0.92 16.18
C ALA A 187 18.36 -0.59 15.90
N GLN A 188 19.11 -0.29 16.96
CA GLN A 188 20.55 -0.17 16.94
C GLN A 188 21.16 -1.27 17.82
N PRO A 189 22.20 -1.98 17.37
CA PRO A 189 22.74 -1.97 16.02
C PRO A 189 22.14 -3.08 15.14
N ALA A 190 21.48 -2.68 14.07
CA ALA A 190 21.03 -3.60 13.03
C ALA A 190 21.65 -3.20 11.68
N LYS A 191 22.17 -4.18 10.94
CA LYS A 191 22.81 -3.92 9.65
C LYS A 191 22.25 -4.83 8.57
N LEU A 192 21.83 -4.24 7.47
CA LEU A 192 21.46 -5.00 6.26
C LEU A 192 22.72 -5.71 5.75
N ARG A 193 22.75 -7.06 5.88
CA ARG A 193 23.82 -7.91 5.34
C ARG A 193 23.64 -8.11 3.86
N GLU A 194 22.42 -8.48 3.47
CA GLU A 194 22.12 -8.83 2.09
C GLU A 194 20.73 -8.39 1.69
N PHE A 195 20.59 -7.97 0.44
CA PHE A 195 19.32 -7.68 -0.22
C PHE A 195 19.38 -8.36 -1.60
N VAL A 196 18.67 -9.49 -1.73
CA VAL A 196 18.68 -10.30 -2.94
C VAL A 196 17.37 -10.12 -3.70
N PRO A 197 17.35 -9.29 -4.75
CA PRO A 197 16.20 -9.21 -5.63
C PRO A 197 16.04 -10.51 -6.42
N ARG A 198 14.79 -10.89 -6.66
CA ARG A 198 14.42 -12.03 -7.49
C ARG A 198 13.54 -11.59 -8.63
N ASP A 199 13.22 -12.52 -9.50
CA ASP A 199 12.23 -12.32 -10.56
C ASP A 199 10.90 -11.83 -9.96
N PRO A 200 10.38 -10.66 -10.37
CA PRO A 200 9.18 -10.06 -9.76
C PRO A 200 7.91 -10.91 -9.95
N ASP A 201 7.85 -11.77 -10.96
CA ASP A 201 6.70 -12.65 -11.20
C ASP A 201 6.72 -13.89 -10.28
N ARG A 202 7.92 -14.33 -9.89
CA ARG A 202 8.11 -15.45 -8.96
C ARG A 202 8.19 -15.01 -7.51
N ALA A 203 8.53 -13.74 -7.29
CA ALA A 203 8.80 -13.16 -5.96
C ALA A 203 9.92 -13.91 -5.19
N GLY A 204 9.93 -13.87 -3.87
CA GLY A 204 10.94 -14.54 -3.06
C GLY A 204 12.22 -13.72 -2.84
N CYS A 205 12.16 -12.38 -3.02
CA CYS A 205 13.27 -11.50 -2.63
C CYS A 205 13.64 -11.70 -1.16
N LEU A 206 14.94 -11.71 -0.87
CA LEU A 206 15.46 -11.92 0.48
C LEU A 206 16.05 -10.63 1.03
N ILE A 207 15.70 -10.32 2.26
CA ILE A 207 16.29 -9.27 3.10
C ILE A 207 16.94 -10.01 4.29
N ASP A 208 18.27 -9.96 4.41
CA ASP A 208 19.01 -10.52 5.55
C ASP A 208 19.64 -9.41 6.37
N VAL A 209 19.37 -9.42 7.68
CA VAL A 209 19.78 -8.37 8.62
C VAL A 209 20.56 -9.00 9.76
N ALA A 210 21.75 -8.46 10.02
CA ALA A 210 22.47 -8.73 11.26
C ALA A 210 21.85 -7.94 12.40
N THR A 211 21.62 -8.60 13.54
CA THR A 211 21.26 -7.99 14.81
C THR A 211 22.30 -8.37 15.83
N GLU A 212 22.57 -7.53 16.83
CA GLU A 212 23.36 -7.97 17.98
C GLU A 212 22.49 -8.89 18.84
N ASP A 213 23.07 -9.96 19.35
CA ASP A 213 22.41 -10.82 20.32
C ASP A 213 22.14 -10.02 21.61
N ALA A 214 20.90 -10.01 22.08
CA ALA A 214 20.53 -9.39 23.36
C ALA A 214 21.15 -10.08 24.57
N ASP A 215 21.79 -11.26 24.37
CA ASP A 215 22.43 -12.09 25.42
C ASP A 215 23.94 -11.89 25.56
N ALA A 216 24.52 -10.89 24.89
CA ALA A 216 25.97 -10.63 25.00
C ALA A 216 26.32 -9.55 26.06
N ARG A 217 25.51 -9.43 27.15
CA ARG A 217 25.81 -8.59 28.31
C ARG A 217 25.71 -9.39 29.60
#